data_40eb1c4178dd86055bb9d89ef603da7b
#
_entry.id   40eb1c4178dd86055bb9d89ef603da7b
#
_cell.length_a   1.000
_cell.length_b   1.000
_cell.length_c   1.000
_cell.angle_alpha   90.00
_cell.angle_beta   90.00
_cell.angle_gamma   90.00
#
_symmetry.space_group_name_H-M   'P 1'
#
loop_
_entity.id
_entity.type
_entity.pdbx_description
1 polymer ?
#
loop_
_entity_poly.entity_id
_entity_poly.type
_entity_poly.pdbx_seq_one_letter_code
_entity_poly.pdbx_strand_id
1 'polypeptide(L)'
;MTESPVAADAATLPPRSYRAAVANVVLASIVSALHVGKATIALPSLQHEFGGSLASLSGIMSVFPFVGVFGGIAAGLLVRRWGDRRMLIAGLVILGLSSVAGASAGSFALLLATRFAEGLGFVIVVVAAPAVLNRVTPPERRNLAFGLWSTFMPAGMALSMLVGPLLGGWRNGWLAASALTLAAAAAVPVTTSAETPARQAAAPRIGPALRDVLASRSTTLLALGFATYNVQFFAAMTFLPVFLMQRLGVAVGAAGLISAAIVAACVIGNLTAGWLLSRGARPGVVMAATSVAIGAAGAGLFSAATPAPLAVALGFAFSAIAGMLPATILACAPGSAPTPSLAPLSIGWVVQGNYLGQVIGPLSIGAIVGAFGWSGGIGLMLAAAVTGAAIGLSLLREPMGRR
;
A
#
# COMPACT_ATOMS: atom_id res chain seq x y z
N MET A 1 -48.66 -7.15 -28.60
CA MET A 1 -47.48 -8.02 -28.29
C MET A 1 -46.33 -7.47 -29.12
N THR A 2 -45.54 -6.63 -28.53
CA THR A 2 -44.33 -6.06 -29.15
C THR A 2 -43.18 -6.36 -28.17
N GLU A 3 -42.38 -7.35 -28.53
CA GLU A 3 -41.15 -7.71 -27.82
C GLU A 3 -40.17 -6.55 -27.87
N SER A 4 -39.69 -6.18 -26.71
CA SER A 4 -38.68 -5.16 -26.53
C SER A 4 -37.28 -5.77 -26.78
N PRO A 5 -36.49 -5.27 -27.72
CA PRO A 5 -35.11 -5.71 -27.88
C PRO A 5 -34.20 -4.84 -27.04
N VAL A 6 -33.93 -5.19 -25.80
CA VAL A 6 -32.87 -4.56 -25.03
C VAL A 6 -32.09 -5.62 -24.23
N ALA A 7 -31.21 -6.25 -24.89
CA ALA A 7 -30.03 -6.87 -24.32
C ALA A 7 -28.92 -6.85 -25.38
N ALA A 8 -28.49 -5.63 -25.75
CA ALA A 8 -27.35 -5.47 -26.63
C ALA A 8 -26.08 -5.43 -25.76
N ASP A 9 -25.36 -6.55 -25.79
CA ASP A 9 -23.91 -6.63 -25.95
C ASP A 9 -23.08 -5.70 -25.06
N ALA A 10 -22.90 -6.10 -23.81
CA ALA A 10 -21.63 -5.83 -23.13
C ALA A 10 -20.58 -6.66 -23.89
N ALA A 11 -19.84 -6.03 -24.80
CA ALA A 11 -18.75 -6.65 -25.54
C ALA A 11 -17.73 -7.25 -24.58
N THR A 12 -17.97 -8.48 -24.18
CA THR A 12 -17.02 -9.27 -23.40
C THR A 12 -15.82 -9.55 -24.30
N LEU A 13 -14.67 -9.01 -23.91
CA LEU A 13 -13.41 -9.36 -24.57
C LEU A 13 -13.25 -10.88 -24.62
N PRO A 14 -12.71 -11.45 -25.72
CA PRO A 14 -12.48 -12.89 -25.83
C PRO A 14 -11.62 -13.41 -24.65
N PRO A 15 -11.79 -14.66 -24.20
CA PRO A 15 -11.21 -15.19 -22.94
C PRO A 15 -9.69 -15.03 -22.79
N ARG A 16 -8.95 -14.92 -23.88
CA ARG A 16 -7.50 -14.66 -23.87
C ARG A 16 -7.15 -13.20 -23.59
N SER A 17 -8.01 -12.26 -23.97
CA SER A 17 -7.73 -10.82 -23.85
C SER A 17 -7.93 -10.29 -22.41
N TYR A 18 -8.93 -10.76 -21.65
CA TYR A 18 -9.09 -10.32 -20.28
C TYR A 18 -7.92 -10.77 -19.36
N ARG A 19 -7.37 -11.98 -19.60
CA ARG A 19 -6.21 -12.46 -18.83
C ARG A 19 -4.98 -11.57 -19.04
N ALA A 20 -4.73 -11.15 -20.28
CA ALA A 20 -3.65 -10.23 -20.59
C ALA A 20 -3.88 -8.85 -19.94
N ALA A 21 -5.12 -8.35 -19.97
CA ALA A 21 -5.48 -7.11 -19.32
C ALA A 21 -5.29 -7.18 -17.79
N VAL A 22 -5.79 -8.23 -17.14
CA VAL A 22 -5.60 -8.45 -15.70
C VAL A 22 -4.12 -8.56 -15.36
N ALA A 23 -3.35 -9.38 -16.08
CA ALA A 23 -1.91 -9.54 -15.85
C ALA A 23 -1.17 -8.21 -15.97
N ASN A 24 -1.45 -7.42 -17.01
CA ASN A 24 -0.81 -6.12 -17.19
C ASN A 24 -1.18 -5.12 -16.09
N VAL A 25 -2.44 -5.04 -15.66
CA VAL A 25 -2.84 -4.13 -14.58
C VAL A 25 -2.21 -4.55 -13.25
N VAL A 26 -2.13 -5.84 -12.96
CA VAL A 26 -1.42 -6.36 -11.76
C VAL A 26 0.06 -6.04 -11.84
N LEU A 27 0.73 -6.30 -12.98
CA LEU A 27 2.13 -5.95 -13.20
C LEU A 27 2.37 -4.43 -13.10
N ALA A 28 1.51 -3.60 -13.70
CA ALA A 28 1.57 -2.15 -13.58
C ALA A 28 1.50 -1.69 -12.11
N SER A 29 0.67 -2.34 -11.30
CA SER A 29 0.58 -2.05 -9.87
C SER A 29 1.83 -2.53 -9.12
N ILE A 30 2.38 -3.71 -9.45
CA ILE A 30 3.62 -4.22 -8.84
C ILE A 30 4.80 -3.29 -9.18
N VAL A 31 4.94 -2.86 -10.43
CA VAL A 31 6.02 -1.93 -10.80
C VAL A 31 5.85 -0.56 -10.18
N SER A 32 4.61 -0.12 -9.94
CA SER A 32 4.39 1.13 -9.17
C SER A 32 4.83 0.99 -7.71
N ALA A 33 4.67 -0.18 -7.10
CA ALA A 33 5.13 -0.46 -5.74
C ALA A 33 6.66 -0.64 -5.64
N LEU A 34 7.38 -0.88 -6.74
CA LEU A 34 8.85 -0.81 -6.77
C LEU A 34 9.35 0.54 -6.26
N HIS A 35 8.60 1.62 -6.55
CA HIS A 35 8.98 2.98 -6.14
C HIS A 35 8.92 3.20 -4.62
N VAL A 36 8.20 2.36 -3.89
CA VAL A 36 8.24 2.32 -2.42
C VAL A 36 9.52 1.61 -1.95
N GLY A 37 9.74 0.39 -2.43
CA GLY A 37 10.87 -0.44 -2.00
C GLY A 37 12.25 0.09 -2.41
N LYS A 38 12.37 0.74 -3.59
CA LYS A 38 13.66 1.30 -4.06
C LYS A 38 14.23 2.34 -3.11
N ALA A 39 13.37 3.16 -2.50
CA ALA A 39 13.82 4.16 -1.55
C ALA A 39 14.33 3.53 -0.25
N THR A 40 13.68 2.48 0.23
CA THR A 40 14.07 1.73 1.41
C THR A 40 15.48 1.13 1.27
N ILE A 41 15.76 0.43 0.17
CA ILE A 41 17.06 -0.21 -0.05
C ILE A 41 18.17 0.79 -0.40
N ALA A 42 17.82 1.96 -0.92
CA ALA A 42 18.75 3.01 -1.28
C ALA A 42 19.18 3.89 -0.09
N LEU A 43 18.52 3.80 1.08
CA LEU A 43 18.78 4.67 2.23
C LEU A 43 20.27 4.78 2.62
N PRO A 44 21.06 3.68 2.69
CA PRO A 44 22.50 3.80 3.00
C PRO A 44 23.27 4.65 1.97
N SER A 45 22.99 4.46 0.69
CA SER A 45 23.64 5.22 -0.40
C SER A 45 23.22 6.69 -0.40
N LEU A 46 21.94 6.96 -0.12
CA LEU A 46 21.41 8.33 -0.02
C LEU A 46 21.99 9.05 1.22
N GLN A 47 22.17 8.34 2.33
CA GLN A 47 22.83 8.88 3.51
C GLN A 47 24.29 9.24 3.23
N HIS A 48 25.00 8.38 2.51
CA HIS A 48 26.39 8.62 2.15
C HIS A 48 26.52 9.84 1.21
N GLU A 49 25.60 10.01 0.27
CA GLU A 49 25.71 11.06 -0.76
C GLU A 49 25.20 12.42 -0.28
N PHE A 50 24.05 12.46 0.38
CA PHE A 50 23.41 13.72 0.81
C PHE A 50 23.66 14.04 2.28
N GLY A 51 24.28 13.12 3.04
CA GLY A 51 24.42 13.26 4.48
C GLY A 51 23.09 13.12 5.21
N GLY A 52 23.07 13.61 6.46
CA GLY A 52 21.87 13.69 7.25
C GLY A 52 21.64 12.51 8.20
N SER A 53 20.70 12.70 9.12
CA SER A 53 20.25 11.71 10.08
C SER A 53 19.17 10.80 9.50
N LEU A 54 18.89 9.67 10.15
CA LEU A 54 17.76 8.83 9.80
C LEU A 54 16.42 9.61 9.87
N ALA A 55 16.33 10.60 10.77
CA ALA A 55 15.16 11.47 10.86
C ALA A 55 14.96 12.33 9.59
N SER A 56 16.03 12.91 9.03
CA SER A 56 15.94 13.67 7.77
C SER A 56 15.63 12.76 6.58
N LEU A 57 16.24 11.58 6.53
CA LEU A 57 16.02 10.60 5.46
C LEU A 57 14.62 9.97 5.49
N SER A 58 13.96 9.93 6.66
CA SER A 58 12.58 9.46 6.77
C SER A 58 11.60 10.30 5.93
N GLY A 59 11.96 11.56 5.66
CA GLY A 59 11.21 12.43 4.76
C GLY A 59 11.07 11.86 3.33
N ILE A 60 12.11 11.18 2.81
CA ILE A 60 12.06 10.53 1.49
C ILE A 60 10.98 9.45 1.44
N MET A 61 10.78 8.75 2.55
CA MET A 61 9.78 7.68 2.66
C MET A 61 8.38 8.24 2.85
N SER A 62 8.25 9.30 3.64
CA SER A 62 6.96 9.86 4.06
C SER A 62 6.35 10.83 3.05
N VAL A 63 7.17 11.57 2.30
CA VAL A 63 6.70 12.49 1.24
C VAL A 63 5.94 11.75 0.13
N PHE A 64 6.37 10.54 -0.21
CA PHE A 64 5.74 9.75 -1.25
C PHE A 64 4.25 9.40 -0.93
N PRO A 65 3.89 8.82 0.23
CA PRO A 65 2.50 8.55 0.57
C PRO A 65 1.74 9.80 1.04
N PHE A 66 2.41 10.91 1.35
CA PHE A 66 1.77 12.14 1.84
C PHE A 66 0.66 12.64 0.92
N VAL A 67 0.87 12.56 -0.39
CA VAL A 67 -0.14 12.92 -1.39
C VAL A 67 -1.42 12.08 -1.23
N GLY A 68 -1.28 10.82 -0.84
CA GLY A 68 -2.40 9.90 -0.65
C GLY A 68 -3.31 10.25 0.53
N VAL A 69 -2.77 10.94 1.55
CA VAL A 69 -3.55 11.39 2.72
C VAL A 69 -4.69 12.32 2.28
N PHE A 70 -4.46 13.15 1.26
CA PHE A 70 -5.45 14.11 0.77
C PHE A 70 -5.95 13.78 -0.64
N GLY A 71 -5.14 13.06 -1.41
CA GLY A 71 -5.34 12.86 -2.86
C GLY A 71 -6.29 11.73 -3.25
N GLY A 72 -6.61 10.80 -2.36
CA GLY A 72 -7.38 9.61 -2.70
C GLY A 72 -8.78 9.92 -3.26
N ILE A 73 -9.53 10.80 -2.61
CA ILE A 73 -10.87 11.24 -3.08
C ILE A 73 -10.75 12.01 -4.40
N ALA A 74 -9.77 12.94 -4.49
CA ALA A 74 -9.52 13.71 -5.70
C ALA A 74 -9.16 12.81 -6.89
N ALA A 75 -8.28 11.82 -6.70
CA ALA A 75 -7.95 10.82 -7.70
C ALA A 75 -9.18 10.02 -8.15
N GLY A 76 -10.06 9.61 -7.23
CA GLY A 76 -11.33 8.96 -7.55
C GLY A 76 -12.25 9.82 -8.42
N LEU A 77 -12.34 11.11 -8.15
CA LEU A 77 -13.11 12.07 -8.96
C LEU A 77 -12.51 12.23 -10.36
N LEU A 78 -11.16 12.28 -10.46
CA LEU A 78 -10.45 12.35 -11.74
C LEU A 78 -10.66 11.08 -12.56
N VAL A 79 -10.59 9.90 -11.94
CA VAL A 79 -10.88 8.62 -12.59
C VAL A 79 -12.31 8.59 -13.15
N ARG A 80 -13.29 9.07 -12.39
CA ARG A 80 -14.67 9.19 -12.87
C ARG A 80 -14.83 10.16 -14.04
N ARG A 81 -14.10 11.28 -14.02
CA ARG A 81 -14.24 12.34 -15.05
C ARG A 81 -13.52 12.00 -16.35
N TRP A 82 -12.33 11.43 -16.26
CA TRP A 82 -11.44 11.22 -17.41
C TRP A 82 -11.28 9.74 -17.79
N GLY A 83 -11.84 8.83 -16.99
CA GLY A 83 -11.83 7.39 -17.21
C GLY A 83 -10.69 6.66 -16.55
N ASP A 84 -10.94 5.40 -16.19
CA ASP A 84 -10.01 4.55 -15.43
C ASP A 84 -8.71 4.25 -16.20
N ARG A 85 -8.82 3.91 -17.49
CA ARG A 85 -7.67 3.58 -18.35
C ARG A 85 -6.74 4.78 -18.56
N ARG A 86 -7.32 5.95 -18.88
CA ARG A 86 -6.54 7.17 -19.11
C ARG A 86 -5.82 7.59 -17.84
N MET A 87 -6.49 7.52 -16.71
CA MET A 87 -5.91 7.87 -15.42
C MET A 87 -4.84 6.88 -14.98
N LEU A 88 -5.02 5.57 -15.25
CA LEU A 88 -3.96 4.58 -15.00
C LEU A 88 -2.70 4.89 -15.81
N ILE A 89 -2.83 5.19 -17.10
CA ILE A 89 -1.70 5.59 -17.97
C ILE A 89 -1.06 6.87 -17.45
N ALA A 90 -1.84 7.91 -17.17
CA ALA A 90 -1.33 9.19 -16.67
C ALA A 90 -0.56 9.02 -15.34
N GLY A 91 -1.11 8.24 -14.41
CA GLY A 91 -0.45 7.93 -13.14
C GLY A 91 0.90 7.22 -13.33
N LEU A 92 0.95 6.20 -14.20
CA LEU A 92 2.19 5.49 -14.52
C LEU A 92 3.22 6.41 -15.22
N VAL A 93 2.78 7.27 -16.13
CA VAL A 93 3.66 8.24 -16.81
C VAL A 93 4.23 9.27 -15.83
N ILE A 94 3.39 9.85 -14.97
CA ILE A 94 3.84 10.78 -13.93
C ILE A 94 4.86 10.07 -13.03
N LEU A 95 4.55 8.88 -12.54
CA LEU A 95 5.40 8.09 -11.67
C LEU A 95 6.76 7.78 -12.33
N GLY A 96 6.74 7.32 -13.59
CA GLY A 96 7.95 6.98 -14.35
C GLY A 96 8.82 8.20 -14.65
N LEU A 97 8.25 9.29 -15.16
CA LEU A 97 9.00 10.51 -15.50
C LEU A 97 9.57 11.19 -14.25
N SER A 98 8.80 11.23 -13.15
CA SER A 98 9.29 11.73 -11.87
C SER A 98 10.46 10.91 -11.34
N SER A 99 10.46 9.59 -11.60
CA SER A 99 11.58 8.71 -11.24
C SER A 99 12.83 8.99 -12.07
N VAL A 100 12.71 9.27 -13.37
CA VAL A 100 13.86 9.74 -14.19
C VAL A 100 14.43 11.03 -13.62
N ALA A 101 13.56 12.01 -13.33
CA ALA A 101 13.98 13.27 -12.73
C ALA A 101 14.64 13.04 -11.36
N GLY A 102 14.13 12.11 -10.56
CA GLY A 102 14.74 11.71 -9.29
C GLY A 102 16.13 11.10 -9.42
N ALA A 103 16.35 10.29 -10.46
CA ALA A 103 17.67 9.72 -10.75
C ALA A 103 18.74 10.78 -11.05
N SER A 104 18.33 11.93 -11.61
CA SER A 104 19.21 13.07 -11.91
C SER A 104 19.31 14.09 -10.76
N ALA A 105 18.70 13.82 -9.60
CA ALA A 105 18.70 14.76 -8.48
C ALA A 105 20.13 14.99 -7.95
N GLY A 106 20.58 16.24 -7.98
CA GLY A 106 21.86 16.69 -7.41
C GLY A 106 21.72 17.27 -6.00
N SER A 107 20.49 17.33 -5.44
CA SER A 107 20.24 17.80 -4.09
C SER A 107 19.13 17.02 -3.41
N PHE A 108 19.18 16.96 -2.08
CA PHE A 108 18.15 16.31 -1.26
C PHE A 108 16.75 16.93 -1.48
N ALA A 109 16.68 18.26 -1.59
CA ALA A 109 15.42 18.96 -1.83
C ALA A 109 14.79 18.59 -3.19
N LEU A 110 15.61 18.48 -4.24
CA LEU A 110 15.13 18.06 -5.56
C LEU A 110 14.66 16.59 -5.52
N LEU A 111 15.38 15.72 -4.82
CA LEU A 111 14.95 14.32 -4.63
C LEU A 111 13.60 14.25 -3.90
N LEU A 112 13.39 15.05 -2.85
CA LEU A 112 12.09 15.12 -2.16
C LEU A 112 10.97 15.61 -3.08
N ALA A 113 11.23 16.63 -3.89
CA ALA A 113 10.23 17.16 -4.85
C ALA A 113 9.84 16.09 -5.88
N THR A 114 10.81 15.34 -6.40
CA THR A 114 10.52 14.22 -7.32
C THR A 114 9.80 13.09 -6.63
N ARG A 115 10.09 12.78 -5.37
CA ARG A 115 9.35 11.79 -4.55
C ARG A 115 7.90 12.19 -4.33
N PHE A 116 7.62 13.50 -4.12
CA PHE A 116 6.25 14.01 -4.06
C PHE A 116 5.50 13.77 -5.38
N ALA A 117 6.13 14.08 -6.52
CA ALA A 117 5.54 13.85 -7.84
C ALA A 117 5.35 12.34 -8.14
N GLU A 118 6.30 11.48 -7.74
CA GLU A 118 6.13 10.02 -7.78
C GLU A 118 4.92 9.58 -6.95
N GLY A 119 4.74 10.14 -5.76
CA GLY A 119 3.59 9.87 -4.89
C GLY A 119 2.26 10.24 -5.54
N LEU A 120 2.21 11.37 -6.26
CA LEU A 120 1.02 11.77 -7.02
C LEU A 120 0.66 10.71 -8.08
N GLY A 121 1.65 10.29 -8.89
CA GLY A 121 1.46 9.23 -9.88
C GLY A 121 0.99 7.93 -9.24
N PHE A 122 1.60 7.54 -8.12
CA PHE A 122 1.25 6.32 -7.39
C PHE A 122 -0.19 6.29 -6.88
N VAL A 123 -0.66 7.39 -6.26
CA VAL A 123 -2.04 7.49 -5.77
C VAL A 123 -3.04 7.34 -6.91
N ILE A 124 -2.76 7.95 -8.06
CA ILE A 124 -3.59 7.81 -9.26
C ILE A 124 -3.63 6.34 -9.72
N VAL A 125 -2.48 5.66 -9.77
CA VAL A 125 -2.40 4.24 -10.16
C VAL A 125 -3.22 3.37 -9.20
N VAL A 126 -3.04 3.53 -7.89
CA VAL A 126 -3.72 2.71 -6.86
C VAL A 126 -5.24 2.89 -6.90
N VAL A 127 -5.73 4.05 -7.30
CA VAL A 127 -7.17 4.31 -7.46
C VAL A 127 -7.71 3.83 -8.82
N ALA A 128 -6.94 4.01 -9.89
CA ALA A 128 -7.39 3.65 -11.24
C ALA A 128 -7.29 2.15 -11.53
N ALA A 129 -6.26 1.45 -11.05
CA ALA A 129 -6.03 0.05 -11.33
C ALA A 129 -7.20 -0.87 -10.91
N PRO A 130 -7.77 -0.77 -9.69
CA PRO A 130 -8.95 -1.57 -9.32
C PRO A 130 -10.17 -1.26 -10.18
N ALA A 131 -10.35 -0.02 -10.63
CA ALA A 131 -11.45 0.34 -11.53
C ALA A 131 -11.30 -0.35 -12.91
N VAL A 132 -10.09 -0.32 -13.49
CA VAL A 132 -9.78 -1.07 -14.73
C VAL A 132 -9.99 -2.56 -14.51
N LEU A 133 -9.47 -3.16 -13.42
CA LEU A 133 -9.65 -4.58 -13.11
C LEU A 133 -11.12 -4.97 -13.04
N ASN A 134 -11.94 -4.18 -12.34
CA ASN A 134 -13.36 -4.45 -12.21
C ASN A 134 -14.07 -4.44 -13.57
N ARG A 135 -13.65 -3.56 -14.48
CA ARG A 135 -14.23 -3.42 -15.83
C ARG A 135 -13.81 -4.55 -16.77
N VAL A 136 -12.50 -4.90 -16.77
CA VAL A 136 -11.97 -5.89 -17.74
C VAL A 136 -12.16 -7.35 -17.29
N THR A 137 -12.49 -7.59 -16.01
CA THR A 137 -12.58 -8.94 -15.45
C THR A 137 -14.04 -9.43 -15.42
N PRO A 138 -14.33 -10.63 -15.96
CA PRO A 138 -15.64 -11.25 -15.82
C PRO A 138 -16.05 -11.39 -14.33
N PRO A 139 -17.35 -11.23 -14.00
CA PRO A 139 -17.84 -11.24 -12.61
C PRO A 139 -17.34 -12.44 -11.79
N GLU A 140 -17.32 -13.64 -12.39
CA GLU A 140 -16.95 -14.90 -11.73
C GLU A 140 -15.45 -14.97 -11.38
N ARG A 141 -14.62 -14.14 -12.02
CA ARG A 141 -13.17 -14.12 -11.84
C ARG A 141 -12.67 -12.91 -11.07
N ARG A 142 -13.54 -11.96 -10.71
CA ARG A 142 -13.16 -10.72 -10.01
C ARG A 142 -12.44 -11.00 -8.68
N ASN A 143 -12.95 -11.93 -7.89
CA ASN A 143 -12.33 -12.26 -6.60
C ASN A 143 -10.87 -12.72 -6.77
N LEU A 144 -10.59 -13.54 -7.79
CA LEU A 144 -9.23 -13.97 -8.09
C LEU A 144 -8.36 -12.80 -8.57
N ALA A 145 -8.87 -11.96 -9.48
CA ALA A 145 -8.13 -10.80 -10.00
C ALA A 145 -7.79 -9.80 -8.88
N PHE A 146 -8.73 -9.49 -8.00
CA PHE A 146 -8.48 -8.62 -6.84
C PHE A 146 -7.57 -9.27 -5.81
N GLY A 147 -7.67 -10.59 -5.59
CA GLY A 147 -6.74 -11.34 -4.75
C GLY A 147 -5.29 -11.24 -5.26
N LEU A 148 -5.08 -11.45 -6.57
CA LEU A 148 -3.77 -11.24 -7.20
C LEU A 148 -3.31 -9.79 -7.09
N TRP A 149 -4.20 -8.85 -7.38
CA TRP A 149 -3.87 -7.43 -7.28
C TRP A 149 -3.48 -7.01 -5.86
N SER A 150 -4.13 -7.54 -4.83
CA SER A 150 -3.82 -7.19 -3.42
C SER A 150 -2.38 -7.49 -3.00
N THR A 151 -1.68 -8.36 -3.74
CA THR A 151 -0.27 -8.68 -3.47
C THR A 151 0.73 -7.67 -4.05
N PHE A 152 0.26 -6.65 -4.80
CA PHE A 152 1.14 -5.74 -5.54
C PHE A 152 2.13 -4.99 -4.64
N MET A 153 1.68 -4.54 -3.47
CA MET A 153 2.51 -3.76 -2.56
C MET A 153 3.68 -4.58 -2.00
N PRO A 154 3.46 -5.71 -1.29
CA PRO A 154 4.56 -6.52 -0.78
C PRO A 154 5.43 -7.11 -1.91
N ALA A 155 4.85 -7.48 -3.05
CA ALA A 155 5.61 -7.99 -4.18
C ALA A 155 6.57 -6.95 -4.77
N GLY A 156 6.09 -5.73 -5.02
CA GLY A 156 6.93 -4.65 -5.55
C GLY A 156 8.01 -4.22 -4.56
N MET A 157 7.68 -4.08 -3.28
CA MET A 157 8.67 -3.77 -2.24
C MET A 157 9.75 -4.85 -2.14
N ALA A 158 9.36 -6.13 -2.06
CA ALA A 158 10.28 -7.24 -1.98
C ALA A 158 11.20 -7.33 -3.21
N LEU A 159 10.62 -7.17 -4.41
CA LEU A 159 11.38 -7.18 -5.65
C LEU A 159 12.42 -6.06 -5.70
N SER A 160 12.06 -4.85 -5.26
CA SER A 160 13.03 -3.73 -5.18
C SER A 160 14.16 -4.01 -4.21
N MET A 161 13.87 -4.59 -3.05
CA MET A 161 14.88 -4.92 -2.04
C MET A 161 15.80 -6.04 -2.51
N LEU A 162 15.26 -7.00 -3.28
CA LEU A 162 16.03 -8.10 -3.84
C LEU A 162 16.96 -7.65 -4.97
N VAL A 163 16.42 -6.88 -5.93
CA VAL A 163 17.14 -6.50 -7.17
C VAL A 163 17.96 -5.23 -6.98
N GLY A 164 17.52 -4.32 -6.11
CA GLY A 164 18.14 -3.00 -5.93
C GLY A 164 19.65 -3.04 -5.69
N PRO A 165 20.17 -3.91 -4.80
CA PRO A 165 21.63 -4.01 -4.57
C PRO A 165 22.43 -4.44 -5.80
N LEU A 166 21.81 -5.15 -6.75
CA LEU A 166 22.46 -5.66 -7.97
C LEU A 166 22.61 -4.59 -9.05
N LEU A 167 21.93 -3.45 -8.92
CA LEU A 167 21.90 -2.42 -9.96
C LEU A 167 23.09 -1.45 -9.92
N GLY A 168 24.02 -1.63 -8.97
CA GLY A 168 25.26 -0.85 -8.91
C GLY A 168 25.12 0.60 -8.46
N GLY A 169 23.97 1.00 -7.93
CA GLY A 169 23.74 2.33 -7.35
C GLY A 169 22.26 2.72 -7.32
N TRP A 170 21.92 3.63 -6.39
CA TRP A 170 20.53 4.04 -6.19
C TRP A 170 19.92 4.71 -7.44
N ARG A 171 20.70 5.48 -8.20
CA ARG A 171 20.23 6.11 -9.44
C ARG A 171 19.78 5.11 -10.48
N ASN A 172 20.55 4.02 -10.64
CA ASN A 172 20.16 2.92 -11.53
C ASN A 172 18.86 2.25 -11.09
N GLY A 173 18.64 2.16 -9.76
CA GLY A 173 17.35 1.69 -9.20
C GLY A 173 16.17 2.58 -9.60
N TRP A 174 16.34 3.92 -9.59
CA TRP A 174 15.33 4.87 -10.06
C TRP A 174 15.07 4.74 -11.57
N LEU A 175 16.12 4.61 -12.37
CA LEU A 175 16.01 4.45 -13.83
C LEU A 175 15.36 3.09 -14.20
N ALA A 176 15.76 2.00 -13.56
CA ALA A 176 15.17 0.68 -13.79
C ALA A 176 13.67 0.65 -13.44
N ALA A 177 13.30 1.19 -12.26
CA ALA A 177 11.89 1.31 -11.87
C ALA A 177 11.10 2.19 -12.85
N SER A 178 11.69 3.29 -13.32
CA SER A 178 11.09 4.15 -14.34
C SER A 178 10.85 3.41 -15.65
N ALA A 179 11.88 2.73 -16.19
CA ALA A 179 11.77 2.00 -17.44
C ALA A 179 10.66 0.94 -17.40
N LEU A 180 10.58 0.17 -16.32
CA LEU A 180 9.52 -0.82 -16.12
C LEU A 180 8.13 -0.16 -16.02
N THR A 181 8.04 0.99 -15.33
CA THR A 181 6.78 1.71 -15.14
C THR A 181 6.28 2.30 -16.47
N LEU A 182 7.17 2.91 -17.26
CA LEU A 182 6.83 3.45 -18.57
C LEU A 182 6.50 2.35 -19.58
N ALA A 183 7.20 1.20 -19.54
CA ALA A 183 6.85 0.02 -20.33
C ALA A 183 5.44 -0.52 -19.97
N ALA A 184 5.11 -0.58 -18.67
CA ALA A 184 3.77 -0.94 -18.22
C ALA A 184 2.72 0.07 -18.71
N ALA A 185 3.02 1.37 -18.65
CA ALA A 185 2.15 2.42 -19.18
C ALA A 185 1.86 2.25 -20.68
N ALA A 186 2.90 1.91 -21.46
CA ALA A 186 2.77 1.66 -22.90
C ALA A 186 1.99 0.36 -23.21
N ALA A 187 2.03 -0.64 -22.31
CA ALA A 187 1.29 -1.89 -22.48
C ALA A 187 -0.21 -1.76 -22.13
N VAL A 188 -0.61 -0.81 -21.27
CA VAL A 188 -2.03 -0.63 -20.89
C VAL A 188 -2.94 -0.41 -22.11
N PRO A 189 -2.64 0.49 -23.08
CA PRO A 189 -3.53 0.71 -24.23
C PRO A 189 -3.61 -0.50 -25.17
N VAL A 190 -2.65 -1.38 -25.16
CA VAL A 190 -2.62 -2.58 -26.03
C VAL A 190 -3.45 -3.71 -25.41
N THR A 191 -3.46 -3.81 -24.08
CA THR A 191 -4.08 -4.94 -23.36
C THR A 191 -5.47 -4.65 -22.83
N THR A 192 -5.85 -3.36 -22.69
CA THR A 192 -7.16 -2.96 -22.16
C THR A 192 -8.00 -2.26 -23.23
N SER A 193 -9.26 -2.60 -23.34
CA SER A 193 -10.22 -1.91 -24.22
C SER A 193 -10.38 -0.43 -23.84
N ALA A 194 -10.73 0.41 -24.83
CA ALA A 194 -11.15 1.78 -24.57
C ALA A 194 -12.42 1.78 -23.69
N GLU A 195 -12.53 2.80 -22.85
CA GLU A 195 -13.74 2.98 -22.06
C GLU A 195 -14.92 3.34 -22.97
N THR A 196 -16.05 2.66 -22.78
CA THR A 196 -17.32 3.19 -23.22
C THR A 196 -17.70 4.29 -22.23
N PRO A 197 -18.04 5.52 -22.66
CA PRO A 197 -18.46 6.56 -21.73
C PRO A 197 -19.66 6.05 -20.94
N ALA A 198 -19.45 5.69 -19.68
CA ALA A 198 -20.55 5.33 -18.80
C ALA A 198 -21.43 6.56 -18.63
N ARG A 199 -22.72 6.42 -18.97
CA ARG A 199 -23.74 7.42 -18.68
C ARG A 199 -23.65 7.77 -17.21
N GLN A 200 -23.13 8.95 -16.91
CA GLN A 200 -22.85 9.41 -15.55
C GLN A 200 -24.12 9.39 -14.74
N ALA A 201 -24.27 8.42 -13.85
CA ALA A 201 -25.23 8.54 -12.78
C ALA A 201 -24.90 9.82 -11.99
N ALA A 202 -25.92 10.60 -11.67
CA ALA A 202 -25.77 11.89 -10.97
C ALA A 202 -24.87 11.69 -9.75
N ALA A 203 -23.78 12.48 -9.68
CA ALA A 203 -22.87 12.40 -8.54
C ALA A 203 -23.64 12.75 -7.26
N PRO A 204 -23.56 11.95 -6.18
CA PRO A 204 -24.10 12.36 -4.91
C PRO A 204 -23.46 13.71 -4.52
N ARG A 205 -24.21 14.57 -3.85
CA ARG A 205 -23.69 15.83 -3.30
C ARG A 205 -22.54 15.47 -2.35
N ILE A 206 -21.30 15.78 -2.74
CA ILE A 206 -20.08 15.30 -2.08
C ILE A 206 -20.04 15.72 -0.60
N GLY A 207 -20.44 16.93 -0.27
CA GLY A 207 -20.38 17.46 1.09
C GLY A 207 -21.18 16.64 2.13
N PRO A 208 -22.50 16.45 1.94
CA PRO A 208 -23.31 15.61 2.82
C PRO A 208 -22.82 14.17 2.89
N ALA A 209 -22.51 13.56 1.73
CA ALA A 209 -22.01 12.19 1.67
C ALA A 209 -20.70 11.99 2.44
N LEU A 210 -19.77 12.95 2.33
CA LEU A 210 -18.52 12.95 3.07
C LEU A 210 -18.76 13.08 4.57
N ARG A 211 -19.65 13.99 4.97
CA ARG A 211 -20.01 14.15 6.39
C ARG A 211 -20.57 12.86 6.98
N ASP A 212 -21.46 12.18 6.28
CA ASP A 212 -22.07 10.92 6.74
C ASP A 212 -21.01 9.82 6.91
N VAL A 213 -20.06 9.72 5.98
CA VAL A 213 -18.96 8.76 6.08
C VAL A 213 -18.01 9.07 7.23
N LEU A 214 -17.64 10.35 7.40
CA LEU A 214 -16.77 10.78 8.51
C LEU A 214 -17.46 10.62 9.88
N ALA A 215 -18.77 10.77 9.95
CA ALA A 215 -19.56 10.55 11.15
C ALA A 215 -19.78 9.07 11.45
N SER A 216 -19.57 8.18 10.47
CA SER A 216 -19.69 6.72 10.65
C SER A 216 -18.57 6.21 11.55
N ARG A 217 -18.95 5.78 12.76
CA ARG A 217 -17.99 5.27 13.74
C ARG A 217 -17.26 4.03 13.26
N SER A 218 -17.94 3.07 12.64
CA SER A 218 -17.35 1.85 12.13
C SER A 218 -16.33 2.14 11.01
N THR A 219 -16.66 3.03 10.07
CA THR A 219 -15.75 3.42 8.99
C THR A 219 -14.51 4.15 9.53
N THR A 220 -14.71 5.06 10.49
CA THR A 220 -13.61 5.83 11.10
C THR A 220 -12.72 4.94 11.95
N LEU A 221 -13.27 3.99 12.71
CA LEU A 221 -12.47 3.00 13.43
C LEU A 221 -11.63 2.13 12.49
N LEU A 222 -12.15 1.72 11.34
CA LEU A 222 -11.38 0.99 10.33
C LEU A 222 -10.26 1.86 9.75
N ALA A 223 -10.51 3.15 9.47
CA ALA A 223 -9.50 4.09 8.99
C ALA A 223 -8.38 4.29 10.02
N LEU A 224 -8.72 4.49 11.29
CA LEU A 224 -7.76 4.62 12.38
C LEU A 224 -6.99 3.31 12.62
N GLY A 225 -7.66 2.16 12.52
CA GLY A 225 -7.02 0.85 12.61
C GLY A 225 -6.00 0.63 11.49
N PHE A 226 -6.32 1.08 10.28
CA PHE A 226 -5.39 1.02 9.15
C PHE A 226 -4.21 1.97 9.32
N ALA A 227 -4.45 3.19 9.84
CA ALA A 227 -3.38 4.12 10.16
C ALA A 227 -2.44 3.54 11.22
N THR A 228 -2.98 3.02 12.31
CA THR A 228 -2.20 2.43 13.41
C THR A 228 -1.36 1.23 12.96
N TYR A 229 -1.95 0.35 12.15
CA TYR A 229 -1.23 -0.75 11.52
C TYR A 229 -0.05 -0.26 10.68
N ASN A 230 -0.29 0.73 9.81
CA ASN A 230 0.76 1.23 8.93
C ASN A 230 1.84 1.99 9.67
N VAL A 231 1.54 2.63 10.80
CA VAL A 231 2.57 3.18 11.69
C VAL A 231 3.53 2.06 12.13
N GLN A 232 3.01 0.92 12.61
CA GLN A 232 3.84 -0.23 13.00
C GLN A 232 4.61 -0.81 11.82
N PHE A 233 3.90 -1.10 10.72
CA PHE A 233 4.49 -1.78 9.57
C PHE A 233 5.59 -0.94 8.92
N PHE A 234 5.32 0.32 8.61
CA PHE A 234 6.29 1.18 7.96
C PHE A 234 7.40 1.65 8.90
N ALA A 235 7.15 1.77 10.22
CA ALA A 235 8.22 1.99 11.19
C ALA A 235 9.22 0.83 11.22
N ALA A 236 8.75 -0.42 11.14
CA ALA A 236 9.61 -1.59 11.12
C ALA A 236 10.28 -1.81 9.76
N MET A 237 9.53 -1.68 8.66
CA MET A 237 10.00 -2.10 7.32
C MET A 237 10.81 -1.03 6.59
N THR A 238 10.58 0.27 6.87
CA THR A 238 11.26 1.36 6.15
C THR A 238 12.77 1.33 6.32
N PHE A 239 13.25 1.11 7.55
CA PHE A 239 14.67 1.08 7.85
C PHE A 239 15.21 -0.34 8.04
N LEU A 240 14.45 -1.36 7.68
CA LEU A 240 14.82 -2.75 7.89
C LEU A 240 16.20 -3.11 7.31
N PRO A 241 16.55 -2.75 6.07
CA PRO A 241 17.90 -3.03 5.57
C PRO A 241 18.99 -2.36 6.41
N VAL A 242 18.80 -1.09 6.80
CA VAL A 242 19.74 -0.34 7.64
C VAL A 242 19.88 -1.00 9.01
N PHE A 243 18.76 -1.36 9.63
CA PHE A 243 18.75 -2.08 10.90
C PHE A 243 19.51 -3.41 10.82
N LEU A 244 19.27 -4.21 9.77
CA LEU A 244 19.95 -5.49 9.58
C LEU A 244 21.46 -5.31 9.35
N MET A 245 21.88 -4.33 8.55
CA MET A 245 23.30 -4.02 8.34
C MET A 245 23.98 -3.65 9.66
N GLN A 246 23.37 -2.79 10.46
CA GLN A 246 23.92 -2.35 11.74
C GLN A 246 23.90 -3.45 12.82
N ARG A 247 22.83 -4.25 12.85
CA ARG A 247 22.62 -5.28 13.88
C ARG A 247 23.37 -6.56 13.61
N LEU A 248 23.46 -6.98 12.33
CA LEU A 248 24.07 -8.24 11.90
C LEU A 248 25.49 -8.07 11.32
N GLY A 249 25.89 -6.83 11.02
CA GLY A 249 27.16 -6.57 10.33
C GLY A 249 27.18 -7.10 8.88
N VAL A 250 26.00 -7.31 8.25
CA VAL A 250 25.92 -7.88 6.90
C VAL A 250 26.01 -6.81 5.82
N ALA A 251 26.49 -7.19 4.63
CA ALA A 251 26.54 -6.31 3.48
C ALA A 251 25.11 -5.97 2.98
N VAL A 252 25.00 -4.86 2.23
CA VAL A 252 23.72 -4.34 1.71
C VAL A 252 22.96 -5.39 0.88
N GLY A 253 23.65 -6.24 0.13
CA GLY A 253 23.02 -7.33 -0.66
C GLY A 253 22.33 -8.37 0.22
N ALA A 254 23.00 -8.81 1.31
CA ALA A 254 22.41 -9.75 2.27
C ALA A 254 21.25 -9.11 3.04
N ALA A 255 21.40 -7.85 3.48
CA ALA A 255 20.34 -7.09 4.12
C ALA A 255 19.11 -6.93 3.20
N GLY A 256 19.34 -6.65 1.92
CA GLY A 256 18.29 -6.58 0.89
C GLY A 256 17.55 -7.90 0.72
N LEU A 257 18.26 -9.01 0.59
CA LEU A 257 17.67 -10.34 0.46
C LEU A 257 16.83 -10.73 1.68
N ILE A 258 17.36 -10.54 2.89
CA ILE A 258 16.64 -10.83 4.14
C ILE A 258 15.39 -9.93 4.24
N SER A 259 15.53 -8.65 3.94
CA SER A 259 14.40 -7.70 3.96
C SER A 259 13.34 -8.06 2.93
N ALA A 260 13.73 -8.44 1.71
CA ALA A 260 12.81 -8.90 0.67
C ALA A 260 11.99 -10.11 1.14
N ALA A 261 12.66 -11.10 1.72
CA ALA A 261 12.02 -12.30 2.24
C ALA A 261 11.07 -11.99 3.41
N ILE A 262 11.48 -11.11 4.34
CA ILE A 262 10.63 -10.63 5.45
C ILE A 262 9.39 -9.93 4.90
N VAL A 263 9.53 -9.00 3.97
CA VAL A 263 8.39 -8.27 3.40
C VAL A 263 7.47 -9.21 2.61
N ALA A 264 8.02 -10.16 1.86
CA ALA A 264 7.24 -11.16 1.13
C ALA A 264 6.39 -12.05 2.06
N ALA A 265 6.85 -12.30 3.28
CA ALA A 265 6.09 -13.08 4.28
C ALA A 265 4.73 -12.46 4.63
N CYS A 266 4.52 -11.15 4.37
CA CYS A 266 3.23 -10.47 4.55
C CYS A 266 2.08 -11.15 3.76
N VAL A 267 2.40 -11.81 2.65
CA VAL A 267 1.42 -12.57 1.85
C VAL A 267 0.76 -13.69 2.66
N ILE A 268 1.51 -14.32 3.57
CA ILE A 268 1.00 -15.38 4.46
C ILE A 268 -0.16 -14.83 5.31
N GLY A 269 0.02 -13.65 5.91
CA GLY A 269 -1.01 -13.00 6.72
C GLY A 269 -2.24 -12.62 5.91
N ASN A 270 -2.06 -12.08 4.70
CA ASN A 270 -3.18 -11.74 3.82
C ASN A 270 -4.06 -12.98 3.52
N LEU A 271 -3.46 -14.11 3.20
CA LEU A 271 -4.17 -15.36 2.93
C LEU A 271 -4.82 -15.93 4.20
N THR A 272 -4.11 -15.88 5.32
CA THR A 272 -4.62 -16.34 6.63
C THR A 272 -5.84 -15.54 7.06
N ALA A 273 -5.84 -14.23 6.88
CA ALA A 273 -7.00 -13.40 7.19
C ALA A 273 -8.22 -13.78 6.34
N GLY A 274 -8.04 -13.93 5.03
CA GLY A 274 -9.12 -14.38 4.15
C GLY A 274 -9.72 -15.70 4.58
N TRP A 275 -8.87 -16.67 4.96
CA TRP A 275 -9.30 -17.97 5.47
C TRP A 275 -10.04 -17.86 6.82
N LEU A 276 -9.53 -17.10 7.79
CA LEU A 276 -10.18 -16.90 9.08
C LEU A 276 -11.55 -16.23 8.93
N LEU A 277 -11.63 -15.18 8.12
CA LEU A 277 -12.88 -14.46 7.85
C LEU A 277 -13.92 -15.36 7.15
N SER A 278 -13.49 -16.21 6.22
CA SER A 278 -14.38 -17.18 5.54
C SER A 278 -14.92 -18.24 6.50
N ARG A 279 -14.23 -18.49 7.62
CA ARG A 279 -14.68 -19.37 8.70
C ARG A 279 -15.48 -18.67 9.80
N GLY A 280 -15.83 -17.41 9.60
CA GLY A 280 -16.68 -16.64 10.52
C GLY A 280 -15.91 -15.99 11.68
N ALA A 281 -14.57 -15.87 11.61
CA ALA A 281 -13.83 -15.13 12.61
C ALA A 281 -14.30 -13.67 12.67
N ARG A 282 -14.47 -13.13 13.87
CA ARG A 282 -14.90 -11.75 14.08
C ARG A 282 -13.77 -10.78 13.70
N PRO A 283 -13.98 -9.86 12.73
CA PRO A 283 -12.93 -8.97 12.27
C PRO A 283 -12.26 -8.18 13.40
N GLY A 284 -13.02 -7.68 14.36
CA GLY A 284 -12.48 -6.94 15.50
C GLY A 284 -11.55 -7.77 16.39
N VAL A 285 -11.82 -9.08 16.56
CA VAL A 285 -10.92 -10.01 17.28
C VAL A 285 -9.63 -10.22 16.48
N VAL A 286 -9.74 -10.45 15.18
CA VAL A 286 -8.57 -10.61 14.30
C VAL A 286 -7.70 -9.36 14.35
N MET A 287 -8.31 -8.17 14.25
CA MET A 287 -7.57 -6.90 14.33
C MET A 287 -6.87 -6.73 15.68
N ALA A 288 -7.57 -6.98 16.79
CA ALA A 288 -6.99 -6.81 18.13
C ALA A 288 -5.84 -7.79 18.38
N ALA A 289 -6.05 -9.07 18.10
CA ALA A 289 -5.03 -10.11 18.30
C ALA A 289 -3.79 -9.87 17.42
N THR A 290 -4.01 -9.51 16.14
CA THR A 290 -2.92 -9.20 15.22
C THR A 290 -2.13 -7.98 15.67
N SER A 291 -2.81 -6.90 16.12
CA SER A 291 -2.14 -5.68 16.60
C SER A 291 -1.23 -5.96 17.80
N VAL A 292 -1.68 -6.79 18.75
CA VAL A 292 -0.86 -7.20 19.90
C VAL A 292 0.31 -8.06 19.45
N ALA A 293 0.07 -9.05 18.59
CA ALA A 293 1.10 -9.97 18.13
C ALA A 293 2.23 -9.26 17.35
N ILE A 294 1.87 -8.34 16.42
CA ILE A 294 2.88 -7.56 15.70
C ILE A 294 3.58 -6.54 16.61
N GLY A 295 2.90 -6.00 17.60
CA GLY A 295 3.51 -5.13 18.61
C GLY A 295 4.56 -5.87 19.44
N ALA A 296 4.25 -7.08 19.89
CA ALA A 296 5.18 -7.93 20.64
C ALA A 296 6.37 -8.35 19.75
N ALA A 297 6.12 -8.79 18.52
CA ALA A 297 7.18 -9.16 17.58
C ALA A 297 8.07 -7.96 17.23
N GLY A 298 7.49 -6.78 16.99
CA GLY A 298 8.23 -5.54 16.73
C GLY A 298 9.03 -5.05 17.93
N ALA A 299 8.49 -5.15 19.13
CA ALA A 299 9.22 -4.83 20.37
C ALA A 299 10.43 -5.77 20.54
N GLY A 300 10.25 -7.08 20.31
CA GLY A 300 11.35 -8.03 20.31
C GLY A 300 12.38 -7.77 19.23
N LEU A 301 11.95 -7.40 18.01
CA LEU A 301 12.84 -7.05 16.89
C LEU A 301 13.78 -5.90 17.28
N PHE A 302 13.26 -4.83 17.89
CA PHE A 302 14.04 -3.65 18.27
C PHE A 302 14.78 -3.76 19.60
N SER A 303 14.53 -4.81 20.37
CA SER A 303 15.20 -5.00 21.67
C SER A 303 16.68 -5.28 21.50
N ALA A 304 17.52 -4.55 22.25
CA ALA A 304 18.95 -4.78 22.29
C ALA A 304 19.31 -6.14 22.88
N ALA A 305 18.47 -6.68 23.78
CA ALA A 305 18.68 -7.98 24.42
C ALA A 305 18.37 -9.17 23.48
N THR A 306 17.65 -8.95 22.36
CA THR A 306 17.30 -10.01 21.42
C THR A 306 18.53 -10.43 20.60
N PRO A 307 18.94 -11.71 20.59
CA PRO A 307 20.01 -12.19 19.72
C PRO A 307 19.69 -11.95 18.24
N ALA A 308 20.71 -11.69 17.43
CA ALA A 308 20.56 -11.32 16.02
C ALA A 308 19.72 -12.35 15.19
N PRO A 309 19.90 -13.67 15.30
CA PRO A 309 19.06 -14.63 14.60
C PRO A 309 17.58 -14.57 15.00
N LEU A 310 17.32 -14.35 16.29
CA LEU A 310 15.96 -14.22 16.82
C LEU A 310 15.31 -12.91 16.34
N ALA A 311 16.08 -11.83 16.23
CA ALA A 311 15.58 -10.56 15.66
C ALA A 311 15.11 -10.75 14.20
N VAL A 312 15.86 -11.49 13.38
CA VAL A 312 15.44 -11.83 12.01
C VAL A 312 14.17 -12.68 12.04
N ALA A 313 14.09 -13.71 12.88
CA ALA A 313 12.90 -14.54 13.00
C ALA A 313 11.67 -13.74 13.45
N LEU A 314 11.85 -12.79 14.38
CA LEU A 314 10.78 -11.88 14.80
C LEU A 314 10.38 -10.92 13.69
N GLY A 315 11.29 -10.48 12.81
CA GLY A 315 10.97 -9.72 11.61
C GLY A 315 10.08 -10.51 10.65
N PHE A 316 10.37 -11.79 10.43
CA PHE A 316 9.52 -12.69 9.65
C PHE A 316 8.14 -12.89 10.30
N ALA A 317 8.10 -13.16 11.60
CA ALA A 317 6.85 -13.32 12.34
C ALA A 317 6.01 -12.03 12.30
N PHE A 318 6.66 -10.88 12.52
CA PHE A 318 6.02 -9.56 12.41
C PHE A 318 5.33 -9.41 11.05
N SER A 319 6.07 -9.59 9.96
CA SER A 319 5.56 -9.36 8.61
C SER A 319 4.49 -10.38 8.22
N ALA A 320 4.72 -11.67 8.54
CA ALA A 320 3.75 -12.73 8.26
C ALA A 320 2.41 -12.51 8.99
N ILE A 321 2.44 -12.03 10.23
CA ILE A 321 1.22 -11.73 10.99
C ILE A 321 0.61 -10.40 10.52
N ALA A 322 1.43 -9.40 10.24
CA ALA A 322 1.02 -8.04 9.88
C ALA A 322 0.08 -8.00 8.67
N GLY A 323 0.29 -8.87 7.68
CA GLY A 323 -0.57 -8.98 6.50
C GLY A 323 -2.05 -9.27 6.81
N MET A 324 -2.36 -9.79 8.00
CA MET A 324 -3.76 -10.05 8.37
C MET A 324 -4.58 -8.76 8.54
N LEU A 325 -3.95 -7.65 8.94
CA LEU A 325 -4.66 -6.39 9.20
C LEU A 325 -5.20 -5.73 7.92
N PRO A 326 -4.41 -5.47 6.86
CA PRO A 326 -4.92 -4.84 5.65
C PRO A 326 -6.02 -5.70 4.98
N ALA A 327 -5.86 -7.01 4.95
CA ALA A 327 -6.86 -7.90 4.38
C ALA A 327 -8.18 -7.86 5.16
N THR A 328 -8.12 -7.87 6.49
CA THR A 328 -9.31 -7.79 7.36
C THR A 328 -10.00 -6.44 7.22
N ILE A 329 -9.25 -5.34 7.27
CA ILE A 329 -9.78 -3.98 7.20
C ILE A 329 -10.46 -3.72 5.85
N LEU A 330 -9.80 -4.09 4.74
CA LEU A 330 -10.35 -3.89 3.40
C LEU A 330 -11.57 -4.77 3.13
N ALA A 331 -11.61 -6.00 3.66
CA ALA A 331 -12.79 -6.86 3.57
C ALA A 331 -14.01 -6.26 4.30
N CYS A 332 -13.78 -5.53 5.40
CA CYS A 332 -14.85 -4.91 6.19
C CYS A 332 -15.25 -3.52 5.69
N ALA A 333 -14.39 -2.83 4.94
CA ALA A 333 -14.59 -1.44 4.55
C ALA A 333 -15.92 -1.19 3.79
N PRO A 334 -16.35 -2.01 2.81
CA PRO A 334 -17.64 -1.81 2.14
C PRO A 334 -18.83 -1.92 3.10
N GLY A 335 -18.79 -2.89 4.02
CA GLY A 335 -19.87 -3.15 5.00
C GLY A 335 -19.95 -2.13 6.14
N SER A 336 -18.92 -1.29 6.30
CA SER A 336 -18.90 -0.21 7.30
C SER A 336 -19.60 1.07 6.83
N ALA A 337 -19.96 1.14 5.55
CA ALA A 337 -20.60 2.32 4.96
C ALA A 337 -21.99 2.58 5.58
N PRO A 338 -22.34 3.86 5.85
CA PRO A 338 -23.66 4.23 6.36
C PRO A 338 -24.80 3.77 5.45
N THR A 339 -24.58 3.79 4.16
CA THR A 339 -25.49 3.25 3.13
C THR A 339 -24.68 2.54 2.04
N PRO A 340 -25.26 1.56 1.31
CA PRO A 340 -24.54 0.84 0.26
C PRO A 340 -24.00 1.76 -0.86
N SER A 341 -24.69 2.86 -1.15
CA SER A 341 -24.26 3.87 -2.14
C SER A 341 -23.00 4.63 -1.73
N LEU A 342 -22.69 4.70 -0.42
CA LEU A 342 -21.53 5.36 0.14
C LEU A 342 -20.33 4.42 0.33
N ALA A 343 -20.46 3.13 0.00
CA ALA A 343 -19.37 2.17 0.15
C ALA A 343 -18.06 2.61 -0.54
N PRO A 344 -18.05 3.14 -1.79
CA PRO A 344 -16.81 3.62 -2.40
C PRO A 344 -16.14 4.76 -1.62
N LEU A 345 -16.94 5.68 -1.06
CA LEU A 345 -16.43 6.80 -0.28
C LEU A 345 -15.88 6.33 1.08
N SER A 346 -16.55 5.35 1.70
CA SER A 346 -16.08 4.72 2.94
C SER A 346 -14.75 3.98 2.75
N ILE A 347 -14.60 3.23 1.64
CA ILE A 347 -13.32 2.61 1.27
C ILE A 347 -12.24 3.69 1.09
N GLY A 348 -12.57 4.79 0.42
CA GLY A 348 -11.65 5.92 0.23
C GLY A 348 -11.17 6.48 1.57
N TRP A 349 -12.06 6.70 2.55
CA TRP A 349 -11.71 7.17 3.88
C TRP A 349 -10.80 6.20 4.63
N VAL A 350 -11.11 4.90 4.57
CA VAL A 350 -10.27 3.84 5.18
C VAL A 350 -8.87 3.83 4.55
N VAL A 351 -8.76 3.99 3.23
CA VAL A 351 -7.47 4.05 2.52
C VAL A 351 -6.69 5.33 2.83
N GLN A 352 -7.36 6.45 3.15
CA GLN A 352 -6.66 7.64 3.64
C GLN A 352 -5.98 7.38 4.99
N GLY A 353 -6.62 6.59 5.89
CA GLY A 353 -5.98 6.09 7.10
C GLY A 353 -4.70 5.30 6.80
N ASN A 354 -4.73 4.41 5.79
CA ASN A 354 -3.55 3.70 5.32
C ASN A 354 -2.38 4.65 4.97
N TYR A 355 -2.64 5.69 4.16
CA TYR A 355 -1.60 6.65 3.79
C TYR A 355 -1.11 7.48 4.98
N LEU A 356 -1.99 7.85 5.90
CA LEU A 356 -1.61 8.58 7.11
C LEU A 356 -0.59 7.78 7.94
N GLY A 357 -0.83 6.48 8.14
CA GLY A 357 0.11 5.61 8.84
C GLY A 357 1.45 5.45 8.10
N GLN A 358 1.43 5.38 6.77
CA GLN A 358 2.64 5.33 5.94
C GLN A 358 3.48 6.61 6.05
N VAL A 359 2.87 7.76 6.32
CA VAL A 359 3.58 9.02 6.58
C VAL A 359 4.15 9.04 8.00
N ILE A 360 3.31 8.74 8.99
CA ILE A 360 3.68 8.85 10.41
C ILE A 360 4.74 7.81 10.79
N GLY A 361 4.63 6.57 10.30
CA GLY A 361 5.51 5.46 10.68
C GLY A 361 7.00 5.77 10.50
N PRO A 362 7.47 6.06 9.27
CA PRO A 362 8.87 6.38 9.01
C PRO A 362 9.36 7.63 9.76
N LEU A 363 8.54 8.69 9.83
CA LEU A 363 8.88 9.91 10.55
C LEU A 363 9.08 9.65 12.03
N SER A 364 8.16 8.90 12.65
CA SER A 364 8.23 8.57 14.08
C SER A 364 9.45 7.72 14.38
N ILE A 365 9.67 6.62 13.65
CA ILE A 365 10.82 5.75 13.93
C ILE A 365 12.14 6.43 13.62
N GLY A 366 12.22 7.23 12.55
CA GLY A 366 13.43 7.99 12.22
C GLY A 366 13.83 8.97 13.31
N ALA A 367 12.86 9.71 13.87
CA ALA A 367 13.09 10.62 14.99
C ALA A 367 13.47 9.86 16.28
N ILE A 368 12.75 8.79 16.60
CA ILE A 368 12.98 7.97 17.80
C ILE A 368 14.37 7.31 17.76
N VAL A 369 14.73 6.71 16.62
CA VAL A 369 16.05 6.05 16.48
C VAL A 369 17.18 7.08 16.53
N GLY A 370 16.96 8.27 15.97
CA GLY A 370 17.93 9.37 16.06
C GLY A 370 18.19 9.86 17.48
N ALA A 371 17.16 9.83 18.34
CA ALA A 371 17.28 10.32 19.72
C ALA A 371 17.65 9.22 20.74
N PHE A 372 17.11 8.00 20.57
CA PHE A 372 17.15 6.93 21.57
C PHE A 372 17.72 5.61 21.04
N GLY A 373 18.21 5.58 19.79
CA GLY A 373 18.63 4.34 19.14
C GLY A 373 17.45 3.40 18.83
N TRP A 374 17.75 2.22 18.30
CA TRP A 374 16.73 1.25 17.86
C TRP A 374 15.81 0.78 18.99
N SER A 375 16.31 0.68 20.22
CA SER A 375 15.50 0.26 21.38
C SER A 375 14.36 1.24 21.70
N GLY A 376 14.47 2.51 21.31
CA GLY A 376 13.40 3.48 21.43
C GLY A 376 12.14 3.07 20.61
N GLY A 377 12.33 2.32 19.53
CA GLY A 377 11.24 1.79 18.70
C GLY A 377 10.29 0.85 19.44
N ILE A 378 10.72 0.24 20.55
CA ILE A 378 9.87 -0.63 21.38
C ILE A 378 8.63 0.13 21.86
N GLY A 379 8.81 1.35 22.36
CA GLY A 379 7.70 2.19 22.83
C GLY A 379 6.66 2.47 21.74
N LEU A 380 7.13 2.77 20.52
CA LEU A 380 6.25 2.99 19.36
C LEU A 380 5.45 1.72 19.01
N MET A 381 6.12 0.55 18.97
CA MET A 381 5.48 -0.73 18.67
C MET A 381 4.38 -1.08 19.68
N LEU A 382 4.66 -0.91 20.97
CA LEU A 382 3.72 -1.22 22.04
C LEU A 382 2.56 -0.21 22.09
N ALA A 383 2.83 1.08 21.94
CA ALA A 383 1.78 2.10 21.91
C ALA A 383 0.80 1.88 20.76
N ALA A 384 1.34 1.61 19.56
CA ALA A 384 0.50 1.31 18.40
C ALA A 384 -0.24 -0.03 18.56
N ALA A 385 0.36 -1.05 19.20
CA ALA A 385 -0.32 -2.32 19.51
C ALA A 385 -1.52 -2.12 20.43
N VAL A 386 -1.36 -1.37 21.50
CA VAL A 386 -2.46 -1.06 22.45
C VAL A 386 -3.56 -0.28 21.74
N THR A 387 -3.19 0.73 20.95
CA THR A 387 -4.16 1.51 20.18
C THR A 387 -4.92 0.65 19.17
N GLY A 388 -4.20 -0.16 18.39
CA GLY A 388 -4.82 -1.07 17.41
C GLY A 388 -5.72 -2.13 18.05
N ALA A 389 -5.31 -2.67 19.21
CA ALA A 389 -6.13 -3.61 19.98
C ALA A 389 -7.41 -2.92 20.50
N ALA A 390 -7.31 -1.73 21.06
CA ALA A 390 -8.47 -0.97 21.54
C ALA A 390 -9.46 -0.66 20.39
N ILE A 391 -8.96 -0.32 19.20
CA ILE A 391 -9.77 -0.09 18.00
C ILE A 391 -10.45 -1.40 17.59
N GLY A 392 -9.74 -2.53 17.52
CA GLY A 392 -10.28 -3.84 17.18
C GLY A 392 -11.40 -4.26 18.15
N LEU A 393 -11.18 -4.09 19.46
CA LEU A 393 -12.19 -4.38 20.48
C LEU A 393 -13.41 -3.44 20.38
N SER A 394 -13.20 -2.17 20.04
CA SER A 394 -14.28 -1.21 19.83
C SER A 394 -15.17 -1.60 18.64
N LEU A 395 -14.59 -2.17 17.58
CA LEU A 395 -15.33 -2.69 16.42
C LEU A 395 -16.23 -3.87 16.75
N LEU A 396 -15.98 -4.60 17.83
CA LEU A 396 -16.87 -5.69 18.27
C LEU A 396 -18.25 -5.20 18.73
N ARG A 397 -18.35 -3.94 19.11
CA ARG A 397 -19.60 -3.29 19.55
C ARG A 397 -20.39 -2.69 18.40
N GLU A 398 -19.79 -2.61 17.21
CA GLU A 398 -20.44 -2.03 16.05
C GLU A 398 -21.22 -3.09 15.27
N PRO A 399 -22.44 -2.80 14.82
CA PRO A 399 -23.17 -3.66 13.93
C PRO A 399 -22.57 -3.58 12.51
N MET A 400 -21.45 -4.27 12.28
CA MET A 400 -20.96 -4.46 10.93
C MET A 400 -21.87 -5.47 10.25
N GLY A 401 -22.58 -5.03 9.20
CA GLY A 401 -23.69 -5.72 8.57
C GLY A 401 -23.45 -7.24 8.40
N ARG A 402 -24.13 -8.02 9.23
CA ARG A 402 -24.41 -9.43 8.95
C ARG A 402 -25.43 -9.44 7.81
N ARG A 403 -24.94 -9.54 6.56
CA ARG A 403 -25.75 -9.95 5.43
C ARG A 403 -25.07 -11.11 4.73
#